data_2e9755bd23f7ec3bd597db21292f786d
#
_entry.id   2e9755bd23f7ec3bd597db21292f786d
#
_cell.length_a   1.000
_cell.length_b   1.000
_cell.length_c   1.000
_cell.angle_alpha   90.00
_cell.angle_beta   90.00
_cell.angle_gamma   90.00
#
_symmetry.space_group_name_H-M   'P 1'
#
loop_
_entity.id
_entity.type
_entity.pdbx_description
1 polymer ?
#
loop_
_entity_poly.entity_id
_entity_poly.type
_entity_poly.pdbx_seq_one_letter_code
_entity_poly.pdbx_strand_id
1 'polypeptide(L)'
;MRKLSPRSIKSFYKIFKKEKNYVFDNCIINKEKIDLDLRKELIKIDSMSTYAIGYLINRICKNLSKNQVYLNIGCWKGFSLVAGMINTECKVIGVDNFSQFTGPKNNFLKNFE
;
A
#
# COMPACT_ATOMS: atom_id res chain seq x y z
N MET A 1 -19.60 1.20 -13.78
CA MET A 1 -18.30 0.56 -13.51
C MET A 1 -17.46 0.53 -14.77
N ARG A 2 -16.39 1.30 -14.88
CA ARG A 2 -15.47 1.19 -16.02
C ARG A 2 -14.74 -0.14 -15.93
N LYS A 3 -14.91 -1.01 -16.90
CA LYS A 3 -14.09 -2.21 -17.06
C LYS A 3 -12.63 -1.79 -17.21
N LEU A 4 -11.74 -2.33 -16.39
CA LEU A 4 -10.31 -2.15 -16.57
C LEU A 4 -9.93 -2.60 -17.99
N SER A 5 -9.28 -1.72 -18.74
CA SER A 5 -8.87 -2.05 -20.09
C SER A 5 -7.82 -3.16 -20.08
N PRO A 6 -7.74 -4.01 -21.11
CA PRO A 6 -6.68 -5.02 -21.21
C PRO A 6 -5.25 -4.43 -21.15
N ARG A 7 -5.09 -3.14 -21.51
CA ARG A 7 -3.84 -2.40 -21.37
C ARG A 7 -3.48 -2.13 -19.91
N SER A 8 -4.46 -1.81 -19.06
CA SER A 8 -4.24 -1.60 -17.62
C SER A 8 -3.82 -2.90 -16.93
N ILE A 9 -4.44 -4.01 -17.29
CA ILE A 9 -4.08 -5.34 -16.77
C ILE A 9 -2.69 -5.76 -17.24
N LYS A 10 -2.34 -5.53 -18.52
CA LYS A 10 -1.00 -5.80 -19.03
C LYS A 10 0.07 -4.91 -18.40
N SER A 11 -0.24 -3.65 -18.12
CA SER A 11 0.66 -2.73 -17.43
C SER A 11 0.88 -3.17 -15.98
N PHE A 12 -0.19 -3.56 -15.28
CA PHE A 12 -0.15 -4.10 -13.93
C PHE A 12 0.68 -5.40 -13.87
N TYR A 13 0.44 -6.32 -14.82
CA TYR A 13 1.20 -7.57 -14.92
C TYR A 13 2.68 -7.34 -15.27
N LYS A 14 2.98 -6.31 -16.05
CA LYS A 14 4.35 -5.90 -16.38
C LYS A 14 5.09 -5.34 -15.18
N ILE A 15 4.41 -4.55 -14.34
CA ILE A 15 4.94 -4.08 -13.05
C ILE A 15 5.19 -5.27 -12.14
N PHE A 16 4.21 -6.15 -11.99
CA PHE A 16 4.32 -7.36 -11.18
C PHE A 16 5.43 -8.29 -11.67
N LYS A 17 5.60 -8.46 -12.98
CA LYS A 17 6.62 -9.32 -13.59
C LYS A 17 8.03 -8.72 -13.52
N LYS A 18 8.16 -7.39 -13.52
CA LYS A 18 9.43 -6.70 -13.32
C LYS A 18 9.95 -6.84 -11.88
N GLU A 19 9.04 -7.09 -10.95
CA GLU A 19 9.30 -7.19 -9.52
C GLU A 19 9.38 -8.65 -9.05
N LYS A 20 9.80 -9.55 -9.94
CA LYS A 20 9.95 -11.00 -9.70
C LYS A 20 10.82 -11.40 -8.50
N ASN A 21 11.56 -10.46 -7.96
CA ASN A 21 12.48 -10.68 -6.84
C ASN A 21 11.87 -10.34 -5.48
N TYR A 22 10.55 -10.06 -5.41
CA TYR A 22 9.85 -9.89 -4.15
C TYR A 22 9.58 -11.25 -3.52
N VAL A 23 10.25 -11.51 -2.43
CA VAL A 23 9.85 -12.60 -1.54
C VAL A 23 8.71 -12.08 -0.68
N PHE A 24 7.57 -12.74 -0.72
CA PHE A 24 6.38 -12.35 0.04
C PHE A 24 6.59 -12.37 1.56
N ASP A 25 7.55 -13.14 2.02
CA ASP A 25 7.89 -13.27 3.43
C ASP A 25 9.13 -12.42 3.78
N ASN A 26 8.93 -11.16 4.15
CA ASN A 26 10.01 -10.26 4.57
C ASN A 26 10.98 -9.79 3.49
N CYS A 27 10.54 -9.72 2.30
CA CYS A 27 11.04 -8.89 1.22
C CYS A 27 12.51 -8.52 1.25
N ILE A 28 13.33 -9.40 0.78
CA ILE A 28 14.64 -9.00 0.28
C ILE A 28 14.42 -8.47 -1.13
N ILE A 29 14.14 -7.20 -1.23
CA ILE A 29 14.22 -6.48 -2.49
C ILE A 29 15.68 -6.27 -2.78
N ASN A 30 16.06 -6.38 -4.05
CA ASN A 30 17.36 -5.90 -4.50
C ASN A 30 17.62 -4.50 -3.91
N LYS A 31 18.70 -4.35 -3.13
CA LYS A 31 18.99 -3.15 -2.31
C LYS A 31 18.89 -1.84 -3.11
N GLU A 32 19.15 -1.89 -4.41
CA GLU A 32 19.08 -0.74 -5.30
C GLU A 32 17.67 -0.23 -5.62
N LYS A 33 16.62 -0.98 -5.23
CA LYS A 33 15.22 -0.64 -5.52
C LYS A 33 14.37 -0.45 -4.28
N ILE A 34 14.98 -0.43 -3.10
CA ILE A 34 14.25 -0.18 -1.87
C ILE A 34 13.91 1.30 -1.79
N ASP A 35 12.63 1.63 -1.75
CA ASP A 35 12.16 2.93 -1.34
C ASP A 35 12.37 3.04 0.17
N LEU A 36 13.45 3.72 0.57
CA LEU A 36 13.87 3.81 1.97
C LEU A 36 12.85 4.58 2.81
N ASP A 37 12.23 5.62 2.26
CA ASP A 37 11.23 6.41 2.96
C ASP A 37 9.99 5.57 3.23
N LEU A 38 9.50 4.89 2.21
CA LEU A 38 8.37 3.97 2.35
C LEU A 38 8.66 2.88 3.38
N ARG A 39 9.83 2.25 3.32
CA ARG A 39 10.21 1.19 4.25
C ARG A 39 10.29 1.69 5.68
N LYS A 40 10.88 2.86 5.89
CA LYS A 40 11.04 3.49 7.20
C LYS A 40 9.69 3.72 7.88
N GLU A 41 8.70 4.13 7.12
CA GLU A 41 7.36 4.36 7.66
C GLU A 41 6.57 3.06 7.86
N LEU A 42 6.61 2.17 6.89
CA LEU A 42 5.83 0.93 6.97
C LEU A 42 6.32 -0.04 8.05
N ILE A 43 7.62 -0.08 8.34
CA ILE A 43 8.17 -0.99 9.36
C ILE A 43 7.71 -0.64 10.78
N LYS A 44 7.24 0.58 11.02
CA LYS A 44 6.71 1.02 12.31
C LYS A 44 5.31 0.49 12.57
N ILE A 45 4.60 0.05 11.53
CA ILE A 45 3.21 -0.35 11.60
C ILE A 45 3.13 -1.87 11.66
N ASP A 46 2.64 -2.38 12.80
CA ASP A 46 2.34 -3.79 12.93
C ASP A 46 1.27 -4.21 11.90
N SER A 47 1.54 -5.25 11.14
CA SER A 47 0.77 -5.56 9.94
C SER A 47 0.63 -7.07 9.71
N MET A 48 -0.50 -7.47 9.16
CA MET A 48 -0.72 -8.79 8.57
C MET A 48 -0.29 -8.86 7.08
N SER A 49 0.36 -7.80 6.60
CA SER A 49 0.83 -7.68 5.22
C SER A 49 2.36 -7.61 5.18
N THR A 50 2.91 -7.68 3.99
CA THR A 50 4.36 -7.61 3.76
C THR A 50 4.77 -6.28 3.15
N TYR A 51 6.05 -5.92 3.26
CA TYR A 51 6.57 -4.74 2.60
C TYR A 51 6.33 -4.75 1.08
N ALA A 52 6.39 -5.92 0.42
CA ALA A 52 6.12 -6.03 -1.02
C ALA A 52 4.72 -5.55 -1.39
N ILE A 53 3.72 -5.89 -0.59
CA ILE A 53 2.35 -5.43 -0.80
C ILE A 53 2.26 -3.92 -0.57
N GLY A 54 2.87 -3.40 0.50
CA GLY A 54 2.94 -1.95 0.74
C GLY A 54 3.63 -1.20 -0.40
N TYR A 55 4.74 -1.73 -0.91
CA TYR A 55 5.44 -1.15 -2.05
C TYR A 55 4.57 -1.16 -3.32
N LEU A 56 3.88 -2.27 -3.60
CA LEU A 56 2.97 -2.37 -4.75
C LEU A 56 1.86 -1.32 -4.67
N ILE A 57 1.21 -1.18 -3.51
CA ILE A 57 0.18 -0.16 -3.28
C ILE A 57 0.76 1.23 -3.52
N ASN A 58 1.92 1.54 -2.92
CA ASN A 58 2.56 2.84 -3.09
C ASN A 58 2.90 3.14 -4.55
N ARG A 59 3.43 2.16 -5.29
CA ARG A 59 3.73 2.32 -6.73
C ARG A 59 2.49 2.58 -7.57
N ILE A 60 1.36 1.93 -7.24
CA ILE A 60 0.07 2.21 -7.88
C ILE A 60 -0.35 3.64 -7.57
N CYS A 61 -0.33 4.04 -6.30
CA CYS A 61 -0.75 5.37 -5.86
C CYS A 61 0.13 6.50 -6.43
N LYS A 62 1.43 6.28 -6.58
CA LYS A 62 2.34 7.24 -7.26
C LYS A 62 2.01 7.46 -8.74
N ASN A 63 1.27 6.55 -9.37
CA ASN A 63 0.81 6.69 -10.75
C ASN A 63 -0.62 7.26 -10.85
N LEU A 64 -1.26 7.56 -9.73
CA LEU A 64 -2.55 8.23 -9.69
C LEU A 64 -2.37 9.75 -9.69
N SER A 65 -3.26 10.44 -10.40
CA SER A 65 -3.30 11.91 -10.41
C SER A 65 -4.00 12.45 -9.16
N LYS A 66 -3.88 13.77 -8.92
CA LYS A 66 -4.56 14.50 -7.83
C LYS A 66 -6.10 14.33 -7.82
N ASN A 67 -6.68 14.07 -8.99
CA ASN A 67 -8.13 13.90 -9.15
C ASN A 67 -8.58 12.43 -8.97
N GLN A 68 -7.64 11.52 -8.74
CA GLN A 68 -7.94 10.12 -8.51
C GLN A 68 -7.87 9.79 -7.03
N VAL A 69 -8.57 8.72 -6.66
CA VAL A 69 -8.71 8.32 -5.26
C VAL A 69 -8.24 6.88 -5.11
N TYR A 70 -7.40 6.67 -4.10
CA TYR A 70 -7.16 5.34 -3.55
C TYR A 70 -8.11 5.13 -2.37
N LEU A 71 -9.01 4.17 -2.51
CA LEU A 71 -9.94 3.77 -1.44
C LEU A 71 -9.46 2.45 -0.81
N ASN A 72 -9.16 2.49 0.48
CA ASN A 72 -8.78 1.32 1.27
C ASN A 72 -9.93 0.91 2.19
N ILE A 73 -10.52 -0.24 1.94
CA ILE A 73 -11.61 -0.81 2.76
C ILE A 73 -11.02 -1.92 3.62
N GLY A 74 -11.16 -1.79 4.95
CA GLY A 74 -10.50 -2.64 5.91
C GLY A 74 -9.07 -2.17 6.18
N CYS A 75 -8.92 -1.17 7.05
CA CYS A 75 -7.63 -0.54 7.32
C CYS A 75 -6.84 -1.21 8.43
N TRP A 76 -7.53 -1.87 9.37
CA TRP A 76 -6.96 -2.44 10.58
C TRP A 76 -6.05 -1.43 11.31
N LYS A 77 -4.73 -1.65 11.34
CA LYS A 77 -3.75 -0.72 11.96
C LYS A 77 -3.20 0.33 10.99
N GLY A 78 -3.63 0.34 9.72
CA GLY A 78 -3.36 1.40 8.75
C GLY A 78 -2.21 1.16 7.77
N PHE A 79 -1.58 -0.01 7.78
CA PHE A 79 -0.42 -0.31 6.93
C PHE A 79 -0.65 -0.01 5.43
N SER A 80 -1.72 -0.55 4.85
CA SER A 80 -2.06 -0.35 3.43
C SER A 80 -2.48 1.09 3.12
N LEU A 81 -3.12 1.76 4.08
CA LEU A 81 -3.50 3.16 3.95
C LEU A 81 -2.25 4.05 3.93
N VAL A 82 -1.33 3.88 4.88
CA VAL A 82 -0.06 4.62 4.93
C VAL A 82 0.78 4.34 3.68
N ALA A 83 0.81 3.10 3.21
CA ALA A 83 1.49 2.77 1.95
C ALA A 83 0.97 3.59 0.76
N GLY A 84 -0.33 3.82 0.69
CA GLY A 84 -0.95 4.66 -0.34
C GLY A 84 -0.67 6.15 -0.19
N MET A 85 -0.28 6.62 1.01
CA MET A 85 -0.10 8.05 1.30
C MET A 85 1.33 8.55 1.06
N ILE A 86 2.33 7.71 1.28
CA ILE A 86 3.74 8.16 1.29
C ILE A 86 4.19 8.63 -0.09
N ASN A 87 4.55 9.91 -0.18
CA ASN A 87 5.06 10.54 -1.41
C ASN A 87 4.13 10.31 -2.62
N THR A 88 2.82 10.43 -2.42
CA THR A 88 1.79 10.33 -3.45
C THR A 88 0.98 11.62 -3.54
N GLU A 89 0.38 11.88 -4.69
CA GLU A 89 -0.44 13.08 -4.91
C GLU A 89 -1.94 12.80 -4.91
N CYS A 90 -2.33 11.54 -5.05
CA CYS A 90 -3.73 11.16 -5.08
C CYS A 90 -4.40 11.33 -3.72
N LYS A 91 -5.71 11.48 -3.73
CA LYS A 91 -6.49 11.44 -2.50
C LYS A 91 -6.54 10.00 -1.96
N VAL A 92 -6.27 9.84 -0.67
CA VAL A 92 -6.33 8.53 -0.01
C VAL A 92 -7.47 8.54 1.02
N ILE A 93 -8.33 7.53 0.96
CA ILE A 93 -9.47 7.37 1.85
C ILE A 93 -9.43 5.98 2.45
N GLY A 94 -9.46 5.92 3.79
CA GLY A 94 -9.59 4.68 4.55
C GLY A 94 -10.98 4.52 5.14
N VAL A 95 -11.52 3.31 5.10
CA VAL A 95 -12.79 2.95 5.71
C VAL A 95 -12.62 1.69 6.54
N ASP A 96 -12.94 1.76 7.83
CA ASP A 96 -12.92 0.63 8.74
C ASP A 96 -13.96 0.84 9.84
N ASN A 97 -14.62 -0.23 10.28
CA ASN A 97 -15.52 -0.18 11.44
C ASN A 97 -14.83 -0.61 12.73
N PHE A 98 -13.59 -1.11 12.66
CA PHE A 98 -12.76 -1.58 13.76
C PHE A 98 -13.42 -2.66 14.64
N SER A 99 -14.35 -3.44 14.07
CA SER A 99 -15.10 -4.47 14.81
C SER A 99 -14.35 -5.80 14.91
N GLN A 100 -13.32 -6.01 14.10
CA GLN A 100 -12.56 -7.26 14.02
C GLN A 100 -11.17 -7.12 14.65
N PHE A 101 -10.51 -8.27 14.89
CA PHE A 101 -9.13 -8.33 15.36
C PHE A 101 -8.86 -7.47 16.61
N THR A 102 -9.71 -7.62 17.63
CA THR A 102 -9.61 -6.95 18.94
C THR A 102 -9.81 -5.42 18.94
N GLY A 103 -10.42 -4.86 17.90
CA GLY A 103 -10.77 -3.44 17.84
C GLY A 103 -9.56 -2.50 17.78
N PRO A 104 -8.72 -2.54 16.75
CA PRO A 104 -7.42 -1.85 16.71
C PRO A 104 -7.52 -0.33 16.48
N LYS A 105 -8.66 0.31 16.70
CA LYS A 105 -8.89 1.73 16.44
C LYS A 105 -7.82 2.63 17.07
N ASN A 106 -7.47 2.38 18.34
CA ASN A 106 -6.48 3.19 19.03
C ASN A 106 -5.07 3.02 18.42
N ASN A 107 -4.72 1.81 18.01
CA ASN A 107 -3.46 1.56 17.33
C ASN A 107 -3.44 2.23 15.94
N PHE A 108 -4.56 2.18 15.24
CA PHE A 108 -4.72 2.88 13.97
C PHE A 108 -4.49 4.39 14.14
N LEU A 109 -5.17 5.03 15.07
CA LEU A 109 -5.03 6.48 15.29
C LEU A 109 -3.58 6.88 15.62
N LYS A 110 -2.90 6.12 16.49
CA LYS A 110 -1.49 6.38 16.84
C LYS A 110 -0.53 6.31 15.64
N ASN A 111 -0.86 5.56 14.61
CA ASN A 111 -0.02 5.45 13.43
C ASN A 111 -0.17 6.65 12.47
N PHE A 112 -1.10 7.58 12.77
CA PHE A 112 -1.35 8.81 11.99
C PHE A 112 -1.09 10.10 12.78
N GLU A 113 -0.64 9.99 14.03
CA GLU A 113 -0.14 11.10 14.86
C GLU A 113 1.36 11.35 14.58
#